data_57c3efa06895df33d292e0aed4dc1a39
#
_entry.id   57c3efa06895df33d292e0aed4dc1a39
#
_cell.length_a   1.000
_cell.length_b   1.000
_cell.length_c   1.000
_cell.angle_alpha   90.00
_cell.angle_beta   90.00
_cell.angle_gamma   90.00
#
_symmetry.space_group_name_H-M   'P 1'
#
loop_
_entity.id
_entity.type
_entity.pdbx_description
1 polymer ?
#
loop_
_entity_poly.entity_id
_entity_poly.type
_entity_poly.pdbx_seq_one_letter_code
_entity_poly.pdbx_strand_id
1 'polypeptide(L)'
;ELQPFTVAHDAEEPLQLRCSDGARHLGVLTDAGSITPHMLSSLQGCDALLLECNHDRSMLAGSRYPASLKARIGGRYGHLDNDTSAEILAACLHAGLRHLVAAHLSEHNNRPELVREALACAWAGAREELVIADPRTGFDWIKIG
;
A
#
# COMPACT_ATOMS: atom_id res chain seq x y z
N GLU A 1 20.70 4.97 0.84
CA GLU A 1 20.71 3.58 0.36
C GLU A 1 19.37 3.24 -0.24
N LEU A 2 19.37 2.50 -1.36
CA LEU A 2 18.18 1.94 -2.00
C LEU A 2 18.30 0.42 -1.99
N GLN A 3 17.31 -0.26 -1.43
CA GLN A 3 17.25 -1.70 -1.38
C GLN A 3 15.99 -2.18 -2.13
N PRO A 4 16.13 -2.76 -3.33
CA PRO A 4 15.01 -3.33 -4.05
C PRO A 4 14.58 -4.67 -3.43
N PHE A 5 13.27 -4.97 -3.52
CA PHE A 5 12.71 -6.27 -3.15
C PHE A 5 11.61 -6.68 -4.14
N THR A 6 11.47 -7.98 -4.37
CA THR A 6 10.49 -8.52 -5.31
C THR A 6 9.08 -8.58 -4.69
N VAL A 7 8.09 -8.37 -5.55
CA VAL A 7 6.66 -8.48 -5.20
C VAL A 7 5.95 -9.40 -6.19
N ALA A 8 4.76 -9.86 -5.83
CA ALA A 8 3.91 -10.63 -6.73
C ALA A 8 3.08 -9.68 -7.60
N HIS A 9 3.51 -9.48 -8.83
CA HIS A 9 2.81 -8.64 -9.82
C HIS A 9 2.99 -9.19 -11.24
N ASP A 10 2.09 -8.85 -12.15
CA ASP A 10 2.11 -9.33 -13.55
C ASP A 10 3.05 -8.47 -14.45
N ALA A 11 4.25 -8.26 -13.99
CA ALA A 11 5.33 -7.60 -14.71
C ALA A 11 6.53 -8.54 -14.87
N GLU A 12 7.45 -8.22 -15.78
CA GLU A 12 8.61 -9.05 -16.07
C GLU A 12 9.57 -9.14 -14.86
N GLU A 13 9.86 -8.01 -14.23
CA GLU A 13 10.69 -7.91 -13.01
C GLU A 13 10.02 -6.96 -11.99
N PRO A 14 8.99 -7.41 -11.25
CA PRO A 14 8.27 -6.56 -10.33
C PRO A 14 9.11 -6.29 -9.07
N LEU A 15 9.62 -5.08 -8.94
CA LEU A 15 10.44 -4.63 -7.82
C LEU A 15 9.79 -3.45 -7.10
N GLN A 16 9.93 -3.42 -5.78
CA GLN A 16 9.61 -2.31 -4.92
C GLN A 16 10.84 -1.89 -4.12
N LEU A 17 10.76 -0.80 -3.38
CA LEU A 17 11.93 -0.18 -2.79
C LEU A 17 11.80 0.04 -1.29
N ARG A 18 12.88 -0.26 -0.57
CA ARG A 18 13.15 0.30 0.74
C ARG A 18 14.27 1.32 0.61
N CYS A 19 14.02 2.54 1.05
CA CYS A 19 14.95 3.65 0.99
C CYS A 19 15.46 3.99 2.39
N SER A 20 16.73 4.37 2.53
CA SER A 20 17.30 4.84 3.80
C SER A 20 18.32 5.96 3.57
N ASP A 21 18.30 6.93 4.46
CA ASP A 21 19.35 7.96 4.59
C ASP A 21 20.41 7.59 5.64
N GLY A 22 20.31 6.38 6.21
CA GLY A 22 21.17 5.87 7.27
C GLY A 22 20.56 6.01 8.67
N ALA A 23 19.56 6.88 8.86
CA ALA A 23 18.86 7.08 10.12
C ALA A 23 17.39 6.69 10.06
N ARG A 24 16.77 6.87 8.91
CA ARG A 24 15.35 6.63 8.66
C ARG A 24 15.13 5.70 7.47
N HIS A 25 14.01 4.98 7.50
CA HIS A 25 13.63 4.03 6.47
C HIS A 25 12.23 4.32 5.93
N LEU A 26 12.14 4.40 4.62
CA LEU A 26 10.87 4.49 3.88
C LEU A 26 10.66 3.19 3.10
N GLY A 27 9.54 2.52 3.33
CA GLY A 27 9.07 1.45 2.47
C GLY A 27 8.11 1.97 1.41
N VAL A 28 8.33 1.59 0.16
CA VAL A 28 7.42 1.88 -0.95
C VAL A 28 6.87 0.55 -1.46
N LEU A 29 5.56 0.43 -1.47
CA LEU A 29 4.85 -0.74 -1.98
C LEU A 29 3.68 -0.30 -2.84
N THR A 30 3.83 -0.48 -4.15
CA THR A 30 2.79 -0.35 -5.17
C THR A 30 2.85 -1.58 -6.08
N ASP A 31 1.86 -1.76 -6.94
CA ASP A 31 1.87 -2.85 -7.92
C ASP A 31 2.20 -4.21 -7.29
N ALA A 32 1.47 -4.57 -6.25
CA ALA A 32 1.55 -5.87 -5.60
C ALA A 32 0.17 -6.51 -5.55
N GLY A 33 0.05 -7.77 -5.92
CA GLY A 33 -1.24 -8.49 -5.95
C GLY A 33 -1.48 -9.39 -4.73
N SER A 34 -0.45 -9.67 -3.93
CA SER A 34 -0.58 -10.54 -2.76
C SER A 34 0.55 -10.36 -1.76
N ILE A 35 0.27 -10.74 -0.52
CA ILE A 35 1.25 -10.73 0.58
C ILE A 35 2.27 -11.85 0.37
N THR A 36 3.55 -11.54 0.53
CA THR A 36 4.63 -12.52 0.61
C THR A 36 5.47 -12.31 1.86
N PRO A 37 6.04 -13.40 2.46
CA PRO A 37 6.93 -13.25 3.61
C PRO A 37 8.14 -12.36 3.34
N HIS A 38 8.69 -12.43 2.13
CA HIS A 38 9.82 -11.60 1.70
C HIS A 38 9.46 -10.10 1.69
N MET A 39 8.31 -9.75 1.13
CA MET A 39 7.79 -8.39 1.11
C MET A 39 7.59 -7.85 2.55
N LEU A 40 6.93 -8.62 3.43
CA LEU A 40 6.74 -8.23 4.82
C LEU A 40 8.07 -8.01 5.55
N SER A 41 9.03 -8.92 5.35
CA SER A 41 10.37 -8.78 5.93
C SER A 41 11.09 -7.51 5.45
N SER A 42 10.92 -7.14 4.17
CA SER A 42 11.53 -5.94 3.59
C SER A 42 10.92 -4.64 4.13
N LEU A 43 9.63 -4.65 4.48
CA LEU A 43 8.91 -3.49 5.00
C LEU A 43 9.00 -3.32 6.53
N GLN A 44 9.44 -4.36 7.25
CA GLN A 44 9.59 -4.26 8.70
C GLN A 44 10.63 -3.22 9.10
N GLY A 45 10.33 -2.51 10.20
CA GLY A 45 11.25 -1.50 10.75
C GLY A 45 11.30 -0.20 9.95
N CYS A 46 10.40 0.06 9.01
CA CYS A 46 10.30 1.34 8.32
C CYS A 46 9.66 2.42 9.23
N ASP A 47 10.18 3.64 9.17
CA ASP A 47 9.64 4.81 9.87
C ASP A 47 8.44 5.40 9.11
N ALA A 48 8.40 5.18 7.80
CA ALA A 48 7.32 5.57 6.91
C ALA A 48 7.00 4.48 5.90
N LEU A 49 5.72 4.36 5.53
CA LEU A 49 5.25 3.49 4.45
C LEU A 49 4.43 4.29 3.43
N LEU A 50 4.74 4.10 2.15
CA LEU A 50 3.84 4.38 1.05
C LEU A 50 3.26 3.02 0.62
N LEU A 51 1.97 2.82 0.89
CA LEU A 51 1.31 1.52 0.79
C LEU A 51 0.21 1.56 -0.24
N GLU A 52 0.22 0.61 -1.17
CA GLU A 52 -0.87 0.43 -2.11
C GLU A 52 -2.20 0.16 -1.39
N CYS A 53 -3.24 0.91 -1.80
CA CYS A 53 -4.64 0.67 -1.47
C CYS A 53 -5.44 0.82 -2.78
N ASN A 54 -5.31 -0.16 -3.67
CA ASN A 54 -5.77 0.03 -5.04
C ASN A 54 -7.29 0.02 -5.14
N HIS A 55 -7.97 -0.98 -4.58
CA HIS A 55 -9.41 -1.11 -4.77
C HIS A 55 -10.15 -1.60 -3.52
N ASP A 56 -11.42 -1.23 -3.45
CA ASP A 56 -12.39 -1.90 -2.60
C ASP A 56 -12.97 -3.12 -3.34
N ARG A 57 -13.03 -4.25 -2.65
CA ARG A 57 -13.49 -5.53 -3.25
C ARG A 57 -14.91 -5.44 -3.79
N SER A 58 -15.81 -4.77 -3.07
CA SER A 58 -17.22 -4.64 -3.46
C SER A 58 -17.38 -3.71 -4.66
N MET A 59 -16.63 -2.59 -4.68
CA MET A 59 -16.62 -1.68 -5.83
C MET A 59 -16.08 -2.36 -7.08
N LEU A 60 -14.98 -3.10 -6.98
CA LEU A 60 -14.42 -3.85 -8.11
C LEU A 60 -15.40 -4.90 -8.61
N ALA A 61 -16.02 -5.69 -7.72
CA ALA A 61 -17.00 -6.70 -8.08
C ALA A 61 -18.24 -6.10 -8.79
N GLY A 62 -18.75 -4.96 -8.30
CA GLY A 62 -19.89 -4.24 -8.86
C GLY A 62 -19.57 -3.35 -10.08
N SER A 63 -18.30 -3.20 -10.45
CA SER A 63 -17.87 -2.32 -11.54
C SER A 63 -18.35 -2.82 -12.92
N ARG A 64 -18.29 -1.94 -13.93
CA ARG A 64 -18.59 -2.28 -15.32
C ARG A 64 -17.44 -2.98 -16.05
N TYR A 65 -16.35 -3.27 -15.38
CA TYR A 65 -15.22 -3.95 -16.00
C TYR A 65 -15.58 -5.37 -16.43
N PRO A 66 -15.02 -5.85 -17.56
CA PRO A 66 -15.17 -7.26 -17.94
C PRO A 66 -14.68 -8.21 -16.83
N ALA A 67 -15.27 -9.39 -16.75
CA ALA A 67 -14.92 -10.38 -15.72
C ALA A 67 -13.43 -10.74 -15.72
N SER A 68 -12.81 -10.83 -16.90
CA SER A 68 -11.37 -11.08 -17.04
C SER A 68 -10.50 -9.97 -16.43
N LEU A 69 -10.90 -8.70 -16.59
CA LEU A 69 -10.18 -7.56 -16.02
C LEU A 69 -10.34 -7.53 -14.48
N LYS A 70 -11.55 -7.79 -13.97
CA LYS A 70 -11.78 -7.92 -12.52
C LYS A 70 -10.93 -9.02 -11.91
N ALA A 71 -10.88 -10.19 -12.56
CA ALA A 71 -10.06 -11.31 -12.12
C ALA A 71 -8.56 -11.00 -12.15
N ARG A 72 -8.09 -10.23 -13.14
CA ARG A 72 -6.71 -9.77 -13.21
C ARG A 72 -6.38 -8.78 -12.09
N ILE A 73 -7.21 -7.73 -11.91
CA ILE A 73 -6.98 -6.69 -10.89
C ILE A 73 -6.98 -7.29 -9.48
N GLY A 74 -8.00 -8.08 -9.14
CA GLY A 74 -8.15 -8.71 -7.82
C GLY A 74 -7.41 -10.04 -7.66
N GLY A 75 -6.63 -10.45 -8.65
CA GLY A 75 -5.88 -11.70 -8.63
C GLY A 75 -4.54 -11.61 -7.90
N ARG A 76 -3.91 -12.77 -7.66
CA ARG A 76 -2.64 -12.90 -6.94
C ARG A 76 -1.50 -12.02 -7.47
N TYR A 77 -1.53 -11.69 -8.75
CA TYR A 77 -0.52 -10.88 -9.44
C TYR A 77 -1.10 -9.54 -9.91
N GLY A 78 -2.28 -9.15 -9.44
CA GLY A 78 -2.92 -7.88 -9.72
C GLY A 78 -2.47 -6.79 -8.76
N HIS A 79 -3.45 -6.24 -8.01
CA HIS A 79 -3.25 -5.15 -7.07
C HIS A 79 -3.87 -5.46 -5.71
N LEU A 80 -3.31 -4.85 -4.66
CA LEU A 80 -3.83 -4.99 -3.31
C LEU A 80 -5.20 -4.32 -3.16
N ASP A 81 -6.15 -5.04 -2.61
CA ASP A 81 -7.36 -4.44 -2.08
C ASP A 81 -7.11 -3.80 -0.70
N ASN A 82 -8.05 -2.96 -0.25
CA ASN A 82 -7.92 -2.22 1.00
C ASN A 82 -7.74 -3.10 2.24
N ASP A 83 -8.43 -4.26 2.29
CA ASP A 83 -8.35 -5.17 3.45
C ASP A 83 -6.99 -5.86 3.50
N THR A 84 -6.49 -6.32 2.36
CA THR A 84 -5.14 -6.91 2.27
C THR A 84 -4.06 -5.88 2.61
N SER A 85 -4.24 -4.62 2.23
CA SER A 85 -3.34 -3.53 2.62
C SER A 85 -3.36 -3.29 4.14
N ALA A 86 -4.53 -3.39 4.78
CA ALA A 86 -4.66 -3.32 6.23
C ALA A 86 -3.94 -4.48 6.94
N GLU A 87 -3.97 -5.69 6.38
CA GLU A 87 -3.22 -6.85 6.90
C GLU A 87 -1.70 -6.61 6.83
N ILE A 88 -1.20 -6.07 5.71
CA ILE A 88 0.22 -5.71 5.55
C ILE A 88 0.61 -4.65 6.57
N LEU A 89 -0.20 -3.60 6.70
CA LEU A 89 0.03 -2.54 7.68
C LEU A 89 0.12 -3.11 9.10
N ALA A 90 -0.85 -3.96 9.48
CA ALA A 90 -0.86 -4.59 10.80
C ALA A 90 0.40 -5.43 11.07
N ALA A 91 0.88 -6.16 10.06
CA ALA A 91 2.10 -6.97 10.15
C ALA A 91 3.39 -6.12 10.27
N CYS A 92 3.38 -4.89 9.74
CA CYS A 92 4.53 -3.97 9.78
C CYS A 92 4.49 -2.98 10.95
N LEU A 93 3.44 -2.99 11.77
CA LEU A 93 3.28 -2.04 12.86
C LEU A 93 4.35 -2.19 13.94
N HIS A 94 4.95 -1.05 14.29
CA HIS A 94 5.85 -0.93 15.44
C HIS A 94 5.86 0.53 15.93
N ALA A 95 6.48 0.79 17.08
CA ALA A 95 6.46 2.13 17.69
C ALA A 95 7.15 3.23 16.85
N GLY A 96 8.09 2.84 15.97
CA GLY A 96 8.82 3.75 15.09
C GLY A 96 8.08 4.08 13.79
N LEU A 97 7.07 3.31 13.38
CA LEU A 97 6.29 3.61 12.18
C LEU A 97 5.35 4.80 12.46
N ARG A 98 5.68 5.97 11.94
CA ARG A 98 5.02 7.26 12.22
C ARG A 98 4.19 7.78 11.06
N HIS A 99 4.60 7.52 9.83
CA HIS A 99 3.99 8.08 8.63
C HIS A 99 3.45 6.98 7.74
N LEU A 100 2.21 7.15 7.31
CA LEU A 100 1.54 6.25 6.38
C LEU A 100 0.89 7.06 5.27
N VAL A 101 1.24 6.73 4.03
CA VAL A 101 0.59 7.24 2.83
C VAL A 101 -0.08 6.08 2.13
N ALA A 102 -1.40 6.08 2.07
CA ALA A 102 -2.15 5.18 1.19
C ALA A 102 -2.10 5.74 -0.23
N ALA A 103 -1.64 4.95 -1.17
CA ALA A 103 -1.37 5.38 -2.54
C ALA A 103 -1.89 4.39 -3.58
N HIS A 104 -1.75 4.75 -4.85
CA HIS A 104 -2.12 3.91 -6.00
C HIS A 104 -3.60 3.51 -6.03
N LEU A 105 -4.47 4.42 -5.56
CA LEU A 105 -5.91 4.23 -5.54
C LEU A 105 -6.48 4.19 -6.97
N SER A 106 -7.34 3.21 -7.23
CA SER A 106 -8.14 3.19 -8.45
C SER A 106 -9.17 4.32 -8.46
N GLU A 107 -9.18 5.14 -9.50
CA GLU A 107 -10.17 6.20 -9.68
C GLU A 107 -11.63 5.67 -9.77
N HIS A 108 -11.81 4.43 -10.20
CA HIS A 108 -13.13 3.84 -10.44
C HIS A 108 -13.57 2.84 -9.38
N ASN A 109 -12.62 2.19 -8.73
CA ASN A 109 -12.91 1.06 -7.83
C ASN A 109 -12.45 1.31 -6.39
N ASN A 110 -12.20 2.57 -6.02
CA ASN A 110 -11.88 2.95 -4.65
C ASN A 110 -12.38 4.37 -4.31
N ARG A 111 -12.36 4.68 -3.01
CA ARG A 111 -12.64 6.02 -2.46
C ARG A 111 -11.80 6.24 -1.20
N PRO A 112 -11.35 7.46 -0.94
CA PRO A 112 -10.59 7.79 0.27
C PRO A 112 -11.25 7.35 1.58
N GLU A 113 -12.58 7.42 1.66
CA GLU A 113 -13.35 7.04 2.84
C GLU A 113 -13.23 5.55 3.15
N LEU A 114 -13.30 4.69 2.11
CA LEU A 114 -13.16 3.23 2.24
C LEU A 114 -11.74 2.84 2.65
N VAL A 115 -10.74 3.54 2.14
CA VAL A 115 -9.35 3.35 2.56
C VAL A 115 -9.16 3.71 4.03
N ARG A 116 -9.71 4.86 4.47
CA ARG A 116 -9.66 5.27 5.89
C ARG A 116 -10.33 4.26 6.80
N GLU A 117 -11.50 3.76 6.41
CA GLU A 117 -12.24 2.75 7.14
C GLU A 117 -11.44 1.44 7.28
N ALA A 118 -10.89 0.93 6.18
CA ALA A 118 -10.11 -0.30 6.16
C ALA A 118 -8.84 -0.22 7.02
N LEU A 119 -8.13 0.92 6.98
CA LEU A 119 -6.87 1.10 7.71
C LEU A 119 -7.05 1.55 9.17
N ALA A 120 -8.26 2.00 9.56
CA ALA A 120 -8.51 2.65 10.86
C ALA A 120 -8.10 1.78 12.07
N CYS A 121 -8.41 0.49 12.04
CA CYS A 121 -8.10 -0.42 13.15
C CYS A 121 -6.58 -0.62 13.32
N ALA A 122 -5.85 -0.71 12.22
CA ALA A 122 -4.40 -0.87 12.24
C ALA A 122 -3.69 0.46 12.51
N TRP A 123 -4.21 1.58 11.99
CA TRP A 123 -3.61 2.91 12.11
C TRP A 123 -4.22 3.73 13.26
N ALA A 124 -4.42 3.11 14.43
CA ALA A 124 -4.95 3.80 15.62
C ALA A 124 -3.83 4.29 16.55
N GLY A 125 -4.11 5.30 17.37
CA GLY A 125 -3.21 5.80 18.43
C GLY A 125 -2.47 7.08 18.07
N ALA A 126 -1.35 7.35 18.78
CA ALA A 126 -0.57 8.59 18.66
C ALA A 126 0.39 8.59 17.46
N ARG A 127 -0.12 8.35 16.27
CA ARG A 127 0.62 8.42 14.99
C ARG A 127 0.22 9.67 14.24
N GLU A 128 1.03 10.01 13.24
CA GLU A 128 0.69 11.09 12.30
C GLU A 128 -0.62 10.76 11.55
N GLU A 129 -1.27 11.77 11.03
CA GLU A 129 -2.49 11.57 10.25
C GLU A 129 -2.22 10.67 9.03
N LEU A 130 -3.15 9.74 8.77
CA LEU A 130 -3.14 8.96 7.53
C LEU A 130 -3.32 9.89 6.33
N VAL A 131 -2.31 9.94 5.47
CA VAL A 131 -2.34 10.65 4.20
C VAL A 131 -2.86 9.71 3.11
N ILE A 132 -3.78 10.21 2.28
CA ILE A 132 -4.25 9.49 1.10
C ILE A 132 -3.79 10.27 -0.12
N ALA A 133 -2.96 9.64 -0.94
CA ALA A 133 -2.49 10.23 -2.18
C ALA A 133 -3.62 10.28 -3.21
N ASP A 134 -3.88 11.47 -3.73
CA ASP A 134 -4.80 11.63 -4.86
C ASP A 134 -4.16 11.04 -6.14
N PRO A 135 -4.91 10.25 -6.95
CA PRO A 135 -4.35 9.63 -8.15
C PRO A 135 -3.81 10.59 -9.20
N ARG A 136 -4.26 11.85 -9.18
CA ARG A 136 -3.89 12.88 -10.17
C ARG A 136 -2.90 13.89 -9.66
N THR A 137 -3.04 14.30 -8.38
CA THR A 137 -2.26 15.38 -7.78
C THR A 137 -1.22 14.91 -6.78
N GLY A 138 -1.28 13.65 -6.35
CA GLY A 138 -0.39 13.08 -5.34
C GLY A 138 -0.69 13.57 -3.93
N PHE A 139 0.33 13.96 -3.19
CA PHE A 139 0.28 14.48 -1.82
C PHE A 139 1.45 15.44 -1.57
N ASP A 140 1.35 16.26 -0.53
CA ASP A 140 2.39 17.21 -0.14
C ASP A 140 3.60 16.53 0.50
N TRP A 141 4.70 17.28 0.62
CA TRP A 141 5.93 16.80 1.25
C TRP A 141 5.69 16.39 2.71
N ILE A 142 6.19 15.22 3.07
CA ILE A 142 6.21 14.69 4.44
C ILE A 142 7.65 14.56 4.90
N LYS A 143 7.97 15.15 6.03
CA LYS A 143 9.28 15.01 6.65
C LYS A 143 9.28 13.78 7.57
N ILE A 144 10.13 12.81 7.26
CA ILE A 144 10.35 11.62 8.08
C ILE A 144 11.45 11.94 9.10
N GLY A 145 11.10 12.19 10.37
CA GLY A 145 12.16 12.50 11.31
C GLY A 145 11.70 12.95 12.65
#